data_8cd321364fef6aaf3768af3caae419a5
#
_entry.id   8cd321364fef6aaf3768af3caae419a5
#
_cell.length_a   1.000
_cell.length_b   1.000
_cell.length_c   1.000
_cell.angle_alpha   90.00
_cell.angle_beta   90.00
_cell.angle_gamma   90.00
#
_symmetry.space_group_name_H-M   'P 1'
#
loop_
_entity.id
_entity.type
_entity.pdbx_description
1 polymer ?
#
loop_
_entity_poly.entity_id
_entity_poly.type
_entity_poly.pdbx_seq_one_letter_code
_entity_poly.pdbx_strand_id
1 'polypeptide(L)'
;VVRRISAMSPTWGGDFPQLELENIKHAFLTHIHSDHSGGLSDLILSPWVLGRDSPLYLFGPKGLKDMASNITNAYKLDIDYRLDGSQPANEFGYKTIVEEISEGIVFKDTNIEVTAFYNNHGGLKNSFGYLFVSKDKRILFSGDTAVSTNLISYANKVDILVHEVFSSEGFKTKTDDWKIYHEAHHTSSIDLGLLAEKIQP
;
A
#
# COMPACT_ATOMS: atom_id res chain seq x y z
N VAL A 1 3.20 -7.69 5.17
CA VAL A 1 1.93 -7.02 5.48
C VAL A 1 1.03 -7.97 6.24
N VAL A 2 0.59 -9.10 5.67
CA VAL A 2 -0.40 -10.04 6.25
C VAL A 2 -0.02 -10.48 7.67
N ARG A 3 1.21 -10.92 7.93
CA ARG A 3 1.66 -11.32 9.27
C ARG A 3 1.51 -10.22 10.34
N ARG A 4 1.66 -8.95 9.96
CA ARG A 4 1.53 -7.84 10.92
C ARG A 4 0.07 -7.53 11.20
N ILE A 5 -0.79 -7.65 10.21
CA ILE A 5 -2.22 -7.49 10.38
C ILE A 5 -2.76 -8.63 11.26
N SER A 6 -2.46 -9.88 10.90
CA SER A 6 -2.95 -11.05 11.64
C SER A 6 -2.52 -11.06 13.11
N ALA A 7 -1.28 -10.66 13.40
CA ALA A 7 -0.79 -10.59 14.79
C ALA A 7 -1.58 -9.63 15.69
N MET A 8 -2.40 -8.76 15.11
CA MET A 8 -3.27 -7.82 15.85
C MET A 8 -4.71 -8.30 15.93
N SER A 9 -5.08 -9.37 15.24
CA SER A 9 -6.44 -9.93 15.27
C SER A 9 -6.62 -10.95 16.42
N PRO A 10 -7.84 -11.13 16.92
CA PRO A 10 -8.13 -12.08 18.01
C PRO A 10 -7.73 -13.51 17.71
N THR A 11 -7.87 -13.99 16.48
CA THR A 11 -7.46 -15.34 16.07
C THR A 11 -5.97 -15.61 16.38
N TRP A 12 -5.13 -14.57 16.42
CA TRP A 12 -3.69 -14.68 16.68
C TRP A 12 -3.28 -13.99 17.99
N GLY A 13 -4.25 -13.71 18.88
CA GLY A 13 -3.99 -13.17 20.22
C GLY A 13 -3.93 -11.65 20.30
N GLY A 14 -4.34 -10.93 19.26
CA GLY A 14 -4.51 -9.47 19.29
C GLY A 14 -5.91 -9.03 19.72
N ASP A 15 -6.12 -7.71 19.78
CA ASP A 15 -7.32 -7.09 20.35
C ASP A 15 -8.25 -6.46 19.29
N PHE A 16 -7.92 -6.56 17.99
CA PHE A 16 -8.64 -5.85 16.93
C PHE A 16 -9.40 -6.80 15.99
N PRO A 17 -10.70 -7.09 16.26
CA PRO A 17 -11.50 -7.99 15.41
C PRO A 17 -11.63 -7.50 13.95
N GLN A 18 -11.52 -6.18 13.72
CA GLN A 18 -11.55 -5.61 12.37
C GLN A 18 -10.36 -6.03 11.51
N LEU A 19 -9.27 -6.49 12.16
CA LEU A 19 -8.05 -6.94 11.49
C LEU A 19 -7.98 -8.47 11.28
N GLU A 20 -9.11 -9.19 11.50
CA GLU A 20 -9.21 -10.56 10.99
C GLU A 20 -9.00 -10.57 9.49
N LEU A 21 -8.22 -11.53 8.99
CA LEU A 21 -7.76 -11.52 7.61
C LEU A 21 -8.91 -11.64 6.60
N GLU A 22 -9.99 -12.28 6.97
CA GLU A 22 -11.22 -12.35 6.17
C GLU A 22 -11.84 -10.98 5.89
N ASN A 23 -11.56 -9.97 6.74
CA ASN A 23 -12.05 -8.61 6.60
C ASN A 23 -11.19 -7.74 5.65
N ILE A 24 -10.05 -8.22 5.19
CA ILE A 24 -9.18 -7.48 4.28
C ILE A 24 -9.74 -7.54 2.86
N LYS A 25 -10.50 -6.51 2.48
CA LYS A 25 -11.20 -6.44 1.18
C LYS A 25 -10.62 -5.41 0.22
N HIS A 26 -9.85 -4.44 0.69
CA HIS A 26 -9.28 -3.35 -0.11
C HIS A 26 -7.78 -3.22 0.14
N ALA A 27 -7.02 -2.95 -0.91
CA ALA A 27 -5.59 -2.63 -0.81
C ALA A 27 -5.20 -1.57 -1.84
N PHE A 28 -4.30 -0.69 -1.42
CA PHE A 28 -3.81 0.43 -2.21
C PHE A 28 -2.31 0.30 -2.36
N LEU A 29 -1.83 0.11 -3.61
CA LEU A 29 -0.42 -0.03 -3.92
C LEU A 29 0.13 1.32 -4.38
N THR A 30 1.18 1.80 -3.74
CA THR A 30 1.80 3.08 -4.09
C THR A 30 2.52 3.04 -5.43
N HIS A 31 3.31 1.99 -5.65
CA HIS A 31 4.05 1.77 -6.89
C HIS A 31 4.52 0.31 -7.02
N ILE A 32 5.06 -0.07 -8.19
CA ILE A 32 5.32 -1.47 -8.54
C ILE A 32 6.72 -2.01 -8.17
N HIS A 33 7.56 -1.25 -7.48
CA HIS A 33 8.86 -1.78 -7.05
C HIS A 33 8.68 -3.03 -6.20
N SER A 34 9.60 -3.97 -6.31
CA SER A 34 9.46 -5.32 -5.73
C SER A 34 9.40 -5.33 -4.21
N ASP A 35 10.05 -4.40 -3.54
CA ASP A 35 10.02 -4.22 -2.09
C ASP A 35 8.67 -3.68 -1.58
N HIS A 36 7.86 -3.06 -2.44
CA HIS A 36 6.50 -2.61 -2.15
C HIS A 36 5.42 -3.59 -2.64
N SER A 37 5.66 -4.32 -3.71
CA SER A 37 4.70 -5.24 -4.34
C SER A 37 4.95 -6.72 -4.04
N GLY A 38 6.14 -7.10 -3.54
CA GLY A 38 6.53 -8.51 -3.34
C GLY A 38 5.63 -9.30 -2.37
N GLY A 39 4.93 -8.62 -1.45
CA GLY A 39 3.94 -9.23 -0.56
C GLY A 39 2.54 -9.39 -1.14
N LEU A 40 2.30 -9.04 -2.41
CA LEU A 40 0.97 -9.04 -2.99
C LEU A 40 0.37 -10.45 -3.12
N SER A 41 1.18 -11.45 -3.43
CA SER A 41 0.73 -12.85 -3.49
C SER A 41 0.20 -13.34 -2.14
N ASP A 42 0.89 -13.03 -1.05
CA ASP A 42 0.46 -13.33 0.32
C ASP A 42 -0.85 -12.61 0.66
N LEU A 43 -1.00 -11.35 0.27
CA LEU A 43 -2.21 -10.56 0.51
C LEU A 43 -3.43 -11.06 -0.30
N ILE A 44 -3.21 -11.60 -1.50
CA ILE A 44 -4.27 -12.19 -2.32
C ILE A 44 -4.70 -13.53 -1.75
N LEU A 45 -3.76 -14.40 -1.38
CA LEU A 45 -4.05 -15.82 -1.13
C LEU A 45 -4.25 -16.14 0.35
N SER A 46 -3.43 -15.63 1.28
CA SER A 46 -3.52 -16.00 2.68
C SER A 46 -4.86 -15.61 3.32
N PRO A 47 -5.43 -14.40 3.09
CA PRO A 47 -6.75 -14.07 3.60
C PRO A 47 -7.87 -14.96 3.03
N TRP A 48 -7.77 -15.38 1.76
CA TRP A 48 -8.71 -16.36 1.19
C TRP A 48 -8.67 -17.69 1.90
N VAL A 49 -7.47 -18.24 2.12
CA VAL A 49 -7.28 -19.50 2.87
C VAL A 49 -7.83 -19.39 4.29
N LEU A 50 -7.82 -18.20 4.87
CA LEU A 50 -8.28 -17.91 6.23
C LEU A 50 -9.71 -17.33 6.28
N GLY A 51 -10.51 -17.48 5.21
CA GLY A 51 -11.93 -17.24 5.27
C GLY A 51 -12.48 -16.08 4.43
N ARG A 52 -11.63 -15.24 3.83
CA ARG A 52 -12.15 -14.18 2.94
C ARG A 52 -12.94 -14.81 1.79
N ASP A 53 -14.20 -14.48 1.69
CA ASP A 53 -15.18 -15.03 0.74
C ASP A 53 -15.55 -14.09 -0.41
N SER A 54 -14.84 -12.98 -0.52
CA SER A 54 -15.03 -11.95 -1.56
C SER A 54 -13.70 -11.61 -2.25
N PRO A 55 -13.73 -11.13 -3.50
CA PRO A 55 -12.53 -10.67 -4.18
C PRO A 55 -11.80 -9.56 -3.40
N LEU A 56 -10.48 -9.51 -3.55
CA LEU A 56 -9.68 -8.39 -3.08
C LEU A 56 -9.75 -7.25 -4.12
N TYR A 57 -10.22 -6.08 -3.70
CA TYR A 57 -10.17 -4.87 -4.50
C TYR A 57 -8.78 -4.23 -4.38
N LEU A 58 -8.11 -4.10 -5.52
CA LEU A 58 -6.75 -3.55 -5.62
C LEU A 58 -6.78 -2.25 -6.40
N PHE A 59 -6.25 -1.20 -5.79
CA PHE A 59 -6.08 0.12 -6.40
C PHE A 59 -4.59 0.41 -6.52
N GLY A 60 -4.11 0.85 -7.68
CA GLY A 60 -2.69 1.17 -7.81
C GLY A 60 -2.26 1.53 -9.23
N PRO A 61 -0.95 1.57 -9.48
CA PRO A 61 -0.39 2.04 -10.73
C PRO A 61 -0.69 1.11 -11.90
N LYS A 62 -0.52 1.64 -13.10
CA LYS A 62 -0.52 0.86 -14.34
C LYS A 62 0.46 -0.31 -14.23
N GLY A 63 0.03 -1.50 -14.65
CA GLY A 63 0.75 -2.78 -14.54
C GLY A 63 0.30 -3.63 -13.36
N LEU A 64 -0.47 -3.09 -12.40
CA LEU A 64 -0.99 -3.83 -11.25
C LEU A 64 -1.96 -4.95 -11.70
N LYS A 65 -2.77 -4.70 -12.73
CA LYS A 65 -3.71 -5.69 -13.27
C LYS A 65 -3.00 -6.93 -13.81
N ASP A 66 -1.96 -6.71 -14.60
CA ASP A 66 -1.14 -7.80 -15.15
C ASP A 66 -0.39 -8.54 -14.02
N MET A 67 0.15 -7.79 -13.05
CA MET A 67 0.83 -8.37 -11.89
C MET A 67 -0.11 -9.28 -11.09
N ALA A 68 -1.30 -8.82 -10.73
CA ALA A 68 -2.28 -9.61 -9.98
C ALA A 68 -2.74 -10.86 -10.74
N SER A 69 -2.99 -10.73 -12.05
CA SER A 69 -3.34 -11.84 -12.94
C SER A 69 -2.22 -12.89 -13.01
N ASN A 70 -0.98 -12.46 -13.18
CA ASN A 70 0.17 -13.37 -13.25
C ASN A 70 0.44 -14.06 -11.91
N ILE A 71 0.24 -13.39 -10.78
CA ILE A 71 0.30 -14.01 -9.45
C ILE A 71 -0.75 -15.12 -9.35
N THR A 72 -2.00 -14.84 -9.68
CA THR A 72 -3.07 -15.85 -9.62
C THR A 72 -2.78 -17.03 -10.54
N ASN A 73 -2.25 -16.77 -11.74
CA ASN A 73 -1.82 -17.82 -12.66
C ASN A 73 -0.67 -18.66 -12.14
N ALA A 74 0.30 -18.04 -11.47
CA ALA A 74 1.45 -18.75 -10.87
C ALA A 74 0.99 -19.72 -9.77
N TYR A 75 -0.08 -19.39 -9.04
CA TYR A 75 -0.65 -20.23 -8.00
C TYR A 75 -1.84 -21.09 -8.45
N LYS A 76 -2.08 -21.20 -9.77
CA LYS A 76 -3.24 -21.92 -10.30
C LYS A 76 -3.37 -23.34 -9.76
N LEU A 77 -2.27 -24.08 -9.69
CA LEU A 77 -2.29 -25.47 -9.17
C LEU A 77 -2.71 -25.54 -7.70
N ASP A 78 -2.25 -24.60 -6.86
CA ASP A 78 -2.66 -24.54 -5.45
C ASP A 78 -4.15 -24.16 -5.32
N ILE A 79 -4.59 -23.19 -6.13
CA ILE A 79 -5.99 -22.75 -6.17
C ILE A 79 -6.90 -23.91 -6.58
N ASP A 80 -6.61 -24.59 -7.69
CA ASP A 80 -7.39 -25.72 -8.18
C ASP A 80 -7.44 -26.85 -7.13
N TYR A 81 -6.28 -27.18 -6.53
CA TYR A 81 -6.22 -28.21 -5.49
C TYR A 81 -7.08 -27.88 -4.27
N ARG A 82 -7.15 -26.60 -3.87
CA ARG A 82 -8.00 -26.17 -2.74
C ARG A 82 -9.48 -26.17 -3.09
N LEU A 83 -9.84 -25.78 -4.31
CA LEU A 83 -11.24 -25.74 -4.76
C LEU A 83 -11.81 -27.14 -4.99
N ASP A 84 -11.03 -28.03 -5.60
CA ASP A 84 -11.47 -29.38 -5.99
C ASP A 84 -11.11 -30.46 -4.94
N GLY A 85 -10.36 -30.10 -3.91
CA GLY A 85 -9.86 -31.02 -2.89
C GLY A 85 -10.72 -31.08 -1.63
N SER A 86 -10.10 -31.50 -0.53
CA SER A 86 -10.79 -31.68 0.78
C SER A 86 -10.84 -30.42 1.63
N GLN A 87 -10.16 -29.35 1.26
CA GLN A 87 -10.20 -28.07 1.98
C GLN A 87 -11.51 -27.33 1.63
N PRO A 88 -12.25 -26.80 2.63
CA PRO A 88 -13.46 -26.02 2.35
C PRO A 88 -13.09 -24.61 1.88
N ALA A 89 -12.61 -24.48 0.64
CA ALA A 89 -12.27 -23.19 0.02
C ALA A 89 -13.45 -22.65 -0.78
N ASN A 90 -13.65 -21.34 -0.72
CA ASN A 90 -14.67 -20.65 -1.53
C ASN A 90 -14.12 -20.23 -2.90
N GLU A 91 -15.00 -20.03 -3.89
CA GLU A 91 -14.66 -19.71 -5.27
C GLU A 91 -14.34 -18.22 -5.53
N PHE A 92 -14.37 -17.38 -4.50
CA PHE A 92 -14.32 -15.92 -4.69
C PHE A 92 -13.10 -15.27 -4.07
N GLY A 93 -12.67 -15.72 -2.90
CA GLY A 93 -11.69 -14.99 -2.09
C GLY A 93 -10.28 -14.90 -2.66
N TYR A 94 -9.89 -15.78 -3.60
CA TYR A 94 -8.61 -15.68 -4.31
C TYR A 94 -8.64 -14.73 -5.51
N LYS A 95 -9.84 -14.28 -5.92
CA LYS A 95 -9.99 -13.38 -7.06
C LYS A 95 -9.60 -11.95 -6.69
N THR A 96 -9.22 -11.19 -7.70
CA THR A 96 -8.92 -9.76 -7.57
C THR A 96 -9.77 -8.93 -8.52
N ILE A 97 -10.18 -7.76 -8.06
CA ILE A 97 -10.77 -6.70 -8.88
C ILE A 97 -9.78 -5.55 -8.85
N VAL A 98 -9.15 -5.25 -9.98
CA VAL A 98 -8.05 -4.30 -10.06
C VAL A 98 -8.48 -3.04 -10.77
N GLU A 99 -8.26 -1.91 -10.14
CA GLU A 99 -8.38 -0.57 -10.71
C GLU A 99 -7.00 0.06 -10.83
N GLU A 100 -6.55 0.30 -12.07
CA GLU A 100 -5.34 1.06 -12.35
C GLU A 100 -5.72 2.54 -12.34
N ILE A 101 -5.15 3.26 -11.37
CA ILE A 101 -5.59 4.60 -10.98
C ILE A 101 -4.78 5.72 -11.65
N SER A 102 -5.33 6.91 -11.56
CA SER A 102 -4.68 8.21 -11.78
C SER A 102 -4.88 9.10 -10.57
N GLU A 103 -4.25 10.27 -10.54
CA GLU A 103 -4.45 11.25 -9.48
C GLU A 103 -5.92 11.67 -9.36
N GLY A 104 -6.41 11.78 -8.12
CA GLY A 104 -7.78 12.12 -7.79
C GLY A 104 -8.42 11.16 -6.79
N ILE A 105 -9.73 11.24 -6.61
CA ILE A 105 -10.49 10.33 -5.74
C ILE A 105 -10.53 8.96 -6.43
N VAL A 106 -9.97 7.95 -5.76
CA VAL A 106 -9.86 6.57 -6.27
C VAL A 106 -10.76 5.58 -5.55
N PHE A 107 -11.25 5.95 -4.37
CA PHE A 107 -12.22 5.15 -3.63
C PHE A 107 -13.07 6.05 -2.74
N LYS A 108 -14.36 5.72 -2.63
CA LYS A 108 -15.25 6.41 -1.70
C LYS A 108 -16.40 5.48 -1.30
N ASP A 109 -16.65 5.42 0.00
CA ASP A 109 -17.86 4.80 0.57
C ASP A 109 -18.48 5.71 1.65
N THR A 110 -19.33 5.15 2.50
CA THR A 110 -19.99 5.91 3.58
C THR A 110 -19.04 6.30 4.73
N ASN A 111 -17.89 5.66 4.84
CA ASN A 111 -16.96 5.79 5.96
C ASN A 111 -15.68 6.54 5.59
N ILE A 112 -15.21 6.37 4.35
CA ILE A 112 -13.90 6.86 3.94
C ILE A 112 -13.88 7.31 2.49
N GLU A 113 -13.09 8.34 2.21
CA GLU A 113 -12.71 8.78 0.88
C GLU A 113 -11.19 8.65 0.75
N VAL A 114 -10.72 8.07 -0.35
CA VAL A 114 -9.29 7.89 -0.64
C VAL A 114 -8.94 8.66 -1.90
N THR A 115 -8.00 9.58 -1.75
CA THR A 115 -7.43 10.34 -2.86
C THR A 115 -6.01 9.88 -3.11
N ALA A 116 -5.68 9.54 -4.35
CA ALA A 116 -4.31 9.29 -4.80
C ALA A 116 -3.71 10.58 -5.36
N PHE A 117 -2.42 10.78 -5.15
CA PHE A 117 -1.67 11.89 -5.75
C PHE A 117 -0.31 11.41 -6.24
N TYR A 118 0.21 12.05 -7.30
CA TYR A 118 1.51 11.67 -7.84
C TYR A 118 2.66 12.06 -6.92
N ASN A 119 3.58 11.13 -6.74
CA ASN A 119 4.83 11.30 -6.04
C ASN A 119 5.96 11.78 -6.96
N ASN A 120 6.99 12.35 -6.34
CA ASN A 120 8.28 12.59 -6.99
C ASN A 120 9.22 11.41 -6.67
N HIS A 121 9.16 10.35 -7.47
CA HIS A 121 9.96 9.14 -7.29
C HIS A 121 10.86 8.90 -8.51
N GLY A 122 11.78 9.83 -8.75
CA GLY A 122 12.70 9.79 -9.88
C GLY A 122 11.98 9.70 -11.23
N GLY A 123 12.39 8.72 -12.05
CA GLY A 123 11.77 8.47 -13.35
C GLY A 123 10.46 7.70 -13.34
N LEU A 124 10.00 7.19 -12.19
CA LEU A 124 8.79 6.37 -12.09
C LEU A 124 7.54 7.25 -12.04
N LYS A 125 6.92 7.46 -13.20
CA LYS A 125 5.77 8.37 -13.35
C LYS A 125 4.49 7.92 -12.62
N ASN A 126 4.32 6.61 -12.40
CA ASN A 126 3.12 6.03 -11.77
C ASN A 126 3.45 5.60 -10.34
N SER A 127 3.97 6.52 -9.52
CA SER A 127 4.13 6.37 -8.08
C SER A 127 3.16 7.31 -7.37
N PHE A 128 2.45 6.79 -6.38
CA PHE A 128 1.37 7.48 -5.67
C PHE A 128 1.62 7.56 -4.18
N GLY A 129 1.22 8.69 -3.58
CA GLY A 129 0.83 8.77 -2.19
C GLY A 129 -0.70 8.70 -2.08
N TYR A 130 -1.20 8.45 -0.88
CA TYR A 130 -2.63 8.34 -0.60
C TYR A 130 -3.04 9.18 0.59
N LEU A 131 -4.11 9.94 0.42
CA LEU A 131 -4.79 10.64 1.51
C LEU A 131 -6.11 9.91 1.81
N PHE A 132 -6.22 9.40 3.02
CA PHE A 132 -7.43 8.77 3.56
C PHE A 132 -8.17 9.78 4.44
N VAL A 133 -9.42 10.02 4.14
CA VAL A 133 -10.28 10.96 4.87
C VAL A 133 -11.50 10.22 5.39
N SER A 134 -11.61 10.11 6.71
CA SER A 134 -12.81 9.66 7.40
C SER A 134 -13.56 10.87 8.00
N LYS A 135 -14.67 10.59 8.71
CA LYS A 135 -15.40 11.64 9.44
C LYS A 135 -14.52 12.40 10.44
N ASP A 136 -13.58 11.69 11.07
CA ASP A 136 -12.85 12.20 12.24
C ASP A 136 -11.36 12.37 11.99
N LYS A 137 -10.80 11.77 10.92
CA LYS A 137 -9.37 11.72 10.69
C LYS A 137 -8.98 11.87 9.23
N ARG A 138 -7.85 12.52 9.03
CA ARG A 138 -7.15 12.68 7.76
C ARG A 138 -5.77 12.05 7.90
N ILE A 139 -5.50 10.97 7.19
CA ILE A 139 -4.23 10.23 7.28
C ILE A 139 -3.60 10.18 5.90
N LEU A 140 -2.36 10.64 5.80
CA LEU A 140 -1.61 10.61 4.55
C LEU A 140 -0.48 9.58 4.64
N PHE A 141 -0.42 8.72 3.62
CA PHE A 141 0.70 7.80 3.36
C PHE A 141 1.48 8.32 2.15
N SER A 142 2.75 8.64 2.35
CA SER A 142 3.56 9.21 1.28
C SER A 142 3.84 8.20 0.15
N GLY A 143 4.01 6.93 0.45
CA GLY A 143 4.78 6.05 -0.45
C GLY A 143 6.23 6.55 -0.53
N ASP A 144 7.00 6.06 -1.49
CA ASP A 144 8.36 6.53 -1.73
C ASP A 144 8.34 7.81 -2.56
N THR A 145 9.02 8.84 -2.06
CA THR A 145 9.02 10.17 -2.71
C THR A 145 10.13 11.06 -2.18
N ALA A 146 10.75 11.84 -3.04
CA ALA A 146 11.39 13.08 -2.62
C ALA A 146 10.30 14.13 -2.26
N VAL A 147 10.61 15.08 -1.39
CA VAL A 147 9.68 16.15 -1.03
C VAL A 147 9.25 16.93 -2.27
N SER A 148 7.95 17.10 -2.44
CA SER A 148 7.39 17.80 -3.60
C SER A 148 6.27 18.77 -3.19
N THR A 149 5.99 19.74 -4.05
CA THR A 149 4.87 20.67 -3.84
C THR A 149 3.52 19.93 -3.82
N ASN A 150 3.40 18.85 -4.60
CA ASN A 150 2.20 18.03 -4.65
C ASN A 150 1.95 17.35 -3.29
N LEU A 151 2.95 16.65 -2.75
CA LEU A 151 2.89 16.06 -1.41
C LEU A 151 2.49 17.11 -0.34
N ILE A 152 3.16 18.27 -0.35
CA ILE A 152 2.88 19.34 0.62
C ILE A 152 1.41 19.81 0.53
N SER A 153 0.85 19.92 -0.67
CA SER A 153 -0.52 20.36 -0.86
C SER A 153 -1.54 19.40 -0.27
N TYR A 154 -1.33 18.08 -0.44
CA TYR A 154 -2.19 17.05 0.14
C TYR A 154 -1.97 16.82 1.63
N ALA A 155 -0.75 17.07 2.13
CA ALA A 155 -0.41 16.94 3.55
C ALA A 155 -0.95 18.10 4.44
N ASN A 156 -1.52 19.14 3.85
CA ASN A 156 -2.08 20.24 4.61
C ASN A 156 -3.27 19.77 5.47
N LYS A 157 -3.21 20.06 6.79
CA LYS A 157 -4.24 19.69 7.79
C LYS A 157 -4.50 18.19 7.87
N VAL A 158 -3.49 17.35 7.70
CA VAL A 158 -3.61 15.94 8.07
C VAL A 158 -3.44 15.77 9.56
N ASP A 159 -4.12 14.78 10.14
CA ASP A 159 -3.95 14.42 11.56
C ASP A 159 -2.78 13.48 11.77
N ILE A 160 -2.41 12.72 10.74
CA ILE A 160 -1.32 11.75 10.77
C ILE A 160 -0.61 11.76 9.41
N LEU A 161 0.70 11.90 9.43
CA LEU A 161 1.57 11.67 8.28
C LEU A 161 2.37 10.39 8.49
N VAL A 162 2.18 9.41 7.61
CA VAL A 162 3.02 8.21 7.50
C VAL A 162 3.94 8.41 6.29
N HIS A 163 5.23 8.59 6.56
CA HIS A 163 6.20 8.96 5.53
C HIS A 163 7.42 8.05 5.57
N GLU A 164 7.96 7.72 4.40
CA GLU A 164 9.26 7.07 4.28
C GLU A 164 10.39 8.03 4.66
N VAL A 165 11.55 7.52 5.01
CA VAL A 165 12.69 8.36 5.36
C VAL A 165 14.02 7.62 5.26
N PHE A 166 15.05 8.28 4.74
CA PHE A 166 16.42 7.80 4.88
C PHE A 166 17.23 8.63 5.90
N SER A 167 18.20 7.98 6.52
CA SER A 167 19.10 8.63 7.49
C SER A 167 20.03 9.61 6.81
N SER A 168 19.98 10.90 7.14
CA SER A 168 20.90 11.92 6.65
C SER A 168 22.35 11.64 7.06
N GLU A 169 22.59 11.03 8.23
CA GLU A 169 23.94 10.61 8.62
C GLU A 169 24.43 9.41 7.81
N GLY A 170 23.59 8.39 7.62
CA GLY A 170 23.92 7.23 6.79
C GLY A 170 24.14 7.61 5.31
N PHE A 171 23.46 8.65 4.84
CA PHE A 171 23.64 9.18 3.49
C PHE A 171 25.06 9.68 3.22
N LYS A 172 25.71 10.29 4.20
CA LYS A 172 27.09 10.81 4.04
C LYS A 172 28.09 9.74 3.63
N THR A 173 27.86 8.50 4.01
CA THR A 173 28.75 7.35 3.72
C THR A 173 28.45 6.64 2.40
N LYS A 174 27.43 7.06 1.68
CA LYS A 174 27.05 6.48 0.38
C LYS A 174 27.99 6.93 -0.73
N THR A 175 28.10 6.10 -1.79
CA THR A 175 28.75 6.51 -3.05
C THR A 175 27.95 7.62 -3.74
N ASP A 176 28.59 8.36 -4.64
CA ASP A 176 27.92 9.48 -5.30
C ASP A 176 26.70 9.04 -6.12
N ASP A 177 26.77 7.89 -6.80
CA ASP A 177 25.60 7.31 -7.52
C ASP A 177 24.41 7.05 -6.58
N TRP A 178 24.68 6.50 -5.39
CA TRP A 178 23.63 6.27 -4.39
C TRP A 178 23.10 7.57 -3.78
N LYS A 179 23.91 8.62 -3.68
CA LYS A 179 23.45 9.94 -3.23
C LYS A 179 22.51 10.56 -4.25
N ILE A 180 22.90 10.55 -5.54
CA ILE A 180 22.04 11.03 -6.64
C ILE A 180 20.70 10.26 -6.66
N TYR A 181 20.75 8.93 -6.49
CA TYR A 181 19.55 8.11 -6.43
C TYR A 181 18.62 8.51 -5.27
N HIS A 182 19.16 8.57 -4.04
CA HIS A 182 18.33 8.86 -2.86
C HIS A 182 17.70 10.26 -2.92
N GLU A 183 18.46 11.27 -3.35
CA GLU A 183 17.95 12.64 -3.50
C GLU A 183 16.82 12.76 -4.53
N ALA A 184 16.86 11.94 -5.58
CA ALA A 184 15.85 11.93 -6.62
C ALA A 184 14.59 11.13 -6.26
N HIS A 185 14.68 10.19 -5.31
CA HIS A 185 13.63 9.19 -5.09
C HIS A 185 13.04 9.18 -3.69
N HIS A 186 13.79 9.71 -2.70
CA HIS A 186 13.45 9.54 -1.28
C HIS A 186 13.62 10.84 -0.49
N THR A 187 13.08 10.85 0.72
CA THR A 187 13.11 12.00 1.63
C THR A 187 14.12 11.77 2.75
N SER A 188 15.03 12.75 2.96
CA SER A 188 15.98 12.69 4.07
C SER A 188 15.30 12.97 5.42
N SER A 189 15.95 12.51 6.52
CA SER A 189 15.45 12.79 7.88
C SER A 189 15.42 14.29 8.21
N ILE A 190 16.31 15.09 7.60
CA ILE A 190 16.30 16.56 7.74
C ILE A 190 15.10 17.15 7.00
N ASP A 191 14.90 16.77 5.73
CA ASP A 191 13.79 17.29 4.93
C ASP A 191 12.42 16.87 5.48
N LEU A 192 12.32 15.65 6.03
CA LEU A 192 11.09 15.21 6.72
C LEU A 192 10.81 16.06 7.96
N GLY A 193 11.85 16.42 8.73
CA GLY A 193 11.70 17.34 9.87
C GLY A 193 11.17 18.71 9.43
N LEU A 194 11.74 19.30 8.38
CA LEU A 194 11.28 20.57 7.82
C LEU A 194 9.85 20.49 7.25
N LEU A 195 9.51 19.35 6.61
CA LEU A 195 8.16 19.09 6.15
C LEU A 195 7.17 19.05 7.32
N ALA A 196 7.48 18.29 8.38
CA ALA A 196 6.63 18.17 9.56
C ALA A 196 6.42 19.53 10.27
N GLU A 197 7.46 20.35 10.38
CA GLU A 197 7.35 21.72 10.89
C GLU A 197 6.36 22.57 10.07
N LYS A 198 6.38 22.40 8.75
CA LYS A 198 5.55 23.18 7.82
C LYS A 198 4.08 22.76 7.86
N ILE A 199 3.79 21.45 7.91
CA ILE A 199 2.41 20.92 7.82
C ILE A 199 1.74 20.74 9.18
N GLN A 200 2.51 20.56 10.25
CA GLN A 200 2.05 20.38 11.63
C GLN A 200 0.95 19.30 11.74
N PRO A 201 1.29 18.02 11.38
CA PRO A 201 0.34 16.92 11.39
C PRO A 201 -0.08 16.54 12.81
#